data_12e18df7608a3fd30c96f31080b47c9b
#
_entry.id   12e18df7608a3fd30c96f31080b47c9b
#
_cell.length_a   1.000
_cell.length_b   1.000
_cell.length_c   1.000
_cell.angle_alpha   90.00
_cell.angle_beta   90.00
_cell.angle_gamma   90.00
#
_symmetry.space_group_name_H-M   'P 1'
#
loop_
_entity.id
_entity.type
_entity.pdbx_description
1 polymer ?
#
loop_
_entity_poly.entity_id
_entity_poly.type
_entity_poly.pdbx_seq_one_letter_code
_entity_poly.pdbx_strand_id
1 'polypeptide(L)'
;GDVSKAKAPLVRMHALNIMNDILLDTESGRPSELEMSLRVIAEEGCGVAVLIRDAWNSRFSNQIQLSGKLKTKPTKNQKGSGVNPVLRDYGIGAQILLDLGITQLKLMTNTKESTIKGIDGYGLKILERVPIPKLDD
;
A
#
# COMPACT_ATOMS: atom_id res chain seq x y z
N GLY A 1 15.78 -9.40 3.03
CA GLY A 1 16.61 -9.60 4.21
C GLY A 1 15.88 -10.38 5.31
N ASP A 2 16.57 -10.68 6.37
CA ASP A 2 16.00 -11.41 7.51
C ASP A 2 15.33 -10.43 8.49
N VAL A 3 14.02 -10.34 8.40
CA VAL A 3 13.22 -9.41 9.22
C VAL A 3 13.18 -9.81 10.70
N SER A 4 13.46 -11.08 11.02
CA SER A 4 13.51 -11.55 12.42
C SER A 4 14.68 -10.95 13.20
N LYS A 5 15.72 -10.53 12.51
CA LYS A 5 16.92 -9.91 13.08
C LYS A 5 16.91 -8.39 13.01
N ALA A 6 15.98 -7.82 12.24
CA ALA A 6 15.89 -6.38 12.08
C ALA A 6 15.15 -5.75 13.26
N LYS A 7 15.76 -4.75 13.89
CA LYS A 7 15.14 -4.02 15.01
C LYS A 7 13.90 -3.22 14.57
N ALA A 8 13.95 -2.63 13.40
CA ALA A 8 12.85 -1.88 12.81
C ALA A 8 12.95 -1.97 11.27
N PRO A 9 12.39 -3.01 10.65
CA PRO A 9 12.45 -3.19 9.21
C PRO A 9 11.67 -2.09 8.48
N LEU A 10 12.09 -1.79 7.25
CA LEU A 10 11.37 -0.89 6.37
C LEU A 10 10.12 -1.61 5.82
N VAL A 11 8.96 -1.02 6.00
CA VAL A 11 7.68 -1.63 5.61
C VAL A 11 6.93 -0.76 4.62
N ARG A 12 6.47 -1.37 3.54
CA ARG A 12 5.51 -0.79 2.61
C ARG A 12 4.20 -1.58 2.66
N MET A 13 3.10 -0.91 2.96
CA MET A 13 1.76 -1.45 2.76
C MET A 13 1.22 -0.91 1.44
N HIS A 14 0.97 -1.78 0.48
CA HIS A 14 0.59 -1.41 -0.88
C HIS A 14 -0.73 -2.03 -1.27
N ALA A 15 -1.70 -1.18 -1.61
CA ALA A 15 -2.94 -1.63 -2.23
C ALA A 15 -2.67 -1.97 -3.70
N LEU A 16 -2.70 -3.25 -4.03
CA LEU A 16 -2.29 -3.76 -5.33
C LEU A 16 -3.19 -3.24 -6.46
N ASN A 17 -2.57 -2.64 -7.46
CA ASN A 17 -3.19 -2.30 -8.73
C ASN A 17 -2.63 -3.21 -9.82
N ILE A 18 -3.44 -4.19 -10.26
CA ILE A 18 -3.00 -5.22 -11.19
C ILE A 18 -2.48 -4.63 -12.51
N MET A 19 -3.12 -3.58 -13.00
CA MET A 19 -2.70 -2.97 -14.28
C MET A 19 -1.33 -2.32 -14.16
N ASN A 20 -1.14 -1.47 -13.15
CA ASN A 20 0.11 -0.72 -13.00
C ASN A 20 1.24 -1.55 -12.41
N ASP A 21 0.92 -2.44 -11.45
CA ASP A 21 1.95 -3.12 -10.66
C ASP A 21 2.37 -4.46 -11.26
N ILE A 22 1.46 -5.17 -11.96
CA ILE A 22 1.71 -6.50 -12.49
C ILE A 22 1.83 -6.49 -14.01
N LEU A 23 0.88 -5.88 -14.70
CA LEU A 23 0.88 -5.84 -16.16
C LEU A 23 1.80 -4.74 -16.71
N LEU A 24 2.41 -3.95 -15.83
CA LEU A 24 3.36 -2.88 -16.17
C LEU A 24 2.77 -1.98 -17.28
N ASP A 25 1.52 -1.57 -17.10
CA ASP A 25 0.90 -0.60 -18.01
C ASP A 25 1.63 0.74 -17.86
N THR A 26 2.74 0.82 -18.58
CA THR A 26 3.67 1.93 -18.57
C THR A 26 3.39 2.88 -19.73
N GLU A 27 2.14 3.30 -19.93
CA GLU A 27 1.87 4.39 -20.87
C GLU A 27 2.75 5.63 -20.58
N SER A 28 3.18 5.77 -19.33
CA SER A 28 4.05 6.86 -18.88
C SER A 28 5.54 6.52 -18.89
N GLY A 29 5.94 5.25 -19.09
CA GLY A 29 7.33 4.80 -18.98
C GLY A 29 7.94 4.97 -17.58
N ARG A 30 7.11 5.22 -16.55
CA ARG A 30 7.55 5.44 -15.17
C ARG A 30 7.37 4.18 -14.34
N PRO A 31 8.31 3.84 -13.44
CA PRO A 31 8.13 2.73 -12.53
C PRO A 31 6.95 2.97 -11.59
N SER A 32 6.24 1.89 -11.24
CA SER A 32 5.14 1.96 -10.28
C SER A 32 5.65 2.33 -8.88
N GLU A 33 4.75 2.85 -8.03
CA GLU A 33 5.10 3.09 -6.61
C GLU A 33 5.57 1.82 -5.90
N LEU A 34 5.05 0.65 -6.31
CA LEU A 34 5.50 -0.63 -5.79
C LEU A 34 6.95 -0.91 -6.19
N GLU A 35 7.29 -0.73 -7.45
CA GLU A 35 8.65 -0.93 -7.94
C GLU A 35 9.65 -0.02 -7.21
N MET A 36 9.33 1.27 -7.09
CA MET A 36 10.16 2.22 -6.36
C MET A 36 10.33 1.83 -4.89
N SER A 37 9.26 1.38 -4.25
CA SER A 37 9.31 0.90 -2.87
C SER A 37 10.20 -0.32 -2.69
N LEU A 38 10.11 -1.29 -3.62
CA LEU A 38 10.94 -2.48 -3.59
C LEU A 38 12.42 -2.17 -3.81
N ARG A 39 12.75 -1.20 -4.65
CA ARG A 39 14.13 -0.73 -4.84
C ARG A 39 14.69 -0.15 -3.54
N VAL A 40 13.95 0.72 -2.87
CA VAL A 40 14.39 1.31 -1.58
C VAL A 40 14.56 0.24 -0.51
N ILE A 41 13.65 -0.73 -0.42
CA ILE A 41 13.78 -1.87 0.51
C ILE A 41 15.02 -2.70 0.19
N ALA A 42 15.33 -2.92 -1.08
CA ALA A 42 16.54 -3.64 -1.49
C ALA A 42 17.81 -2.89 -1.12
N GLU A 43 17.84 -1.58 -1.27
CA GLU A 43 18.96 -0.72 -0.88
C GLU A 43 19.17 -0.69 0.64
N GLU A 44 18.09 -0.66 1.41
CA GLU A 44 18.14 -0.76 2.89
C GLU A 44 18.62 -2.14 3.37
N GLY A 45 18.49 -3.16 2.52
CA GLY A 45 18.93 -4.53 2.78
C GLY A 45 17.95 -5.39 3.56
N CYS A 46 16.95 -4.81 4.23
CA CYS A 46 15.92 -5.54 4.97
C CYS A 46 14.60 -4.78 5.01
N GLY A 47 13.52 -5.45 4.67
CA GLY A 47 12.19 -4.88 4.74
C GLY A 47 11.10 -5.81 4.28
N VAL A 48 9.86 -5.33 4.32
CA VAL A 48 8.65 -6.08 3.96
C VAL A 48 7.75 -5.23 3.08
N ALA A 49 7.30 -5.78 1.97
CA ALA A 49 6.20 -5.22 1.21
C ALA A 49 4.95 -6.09 1.44
N VAL A 50 3.92 -5.50 2.07
CA VAL A 50 2.61 -6.13 2.26
C VAL A 50 1.71 -5.73 1.11
N LEU A 51 1.35 -6.68 0.26
CA LEU A 51 0.47 -6.46 -0.87
C LEU A 51 -0.97 -6.80 -0.48
N ILE A 52 -1.81 -5.80 -0.45
CA ILE A 52 -3.22 -5.94 -0.09
C ILE A 52 -4.04 -5.93 -1.37
N ARG A 53 -4.61 -7.08 -1.67
CA ARG A 53 -5.52 -7.23 -2.80
C ARG A 53 -6.96 -7.07 -2.33
N ASP A 54 -7.63 -6.06 -2.82
CA ASP A 54 -9.06 -5.90 -2.59
C ASP A 54 -9.83 -6.85 -3.52
N ALA A 55 -10.27 -7.99 -2.97
CA ALA A 55 -10.99 -9.00 -3.73
C ALA A 55 -12.40 -8.56 -4.19
N TRP A 56 -12.92 -7.49 -3.60
CA TRP A 56 -14.29 -7.03 -3.83
C TRP A 56 -14.37 -5.68 -4.54
N ASN A 57 -13.24 -5.03 -4.75
CA ASN A 57 -13.26 -3.72 -5.39
C ASN A 57 -13.16 -3.86 -6.90
N SER A 58 -14.21 -3.44 -7.54
CA SER A 58 -14.35 -3.31 -8.98
C SER A 58 -13.36 -2.32 -9.62
N ARG A 59 -12.21 -2.04 -9.00
CA ARG A 59 -11.20 -1.15 -9.60
C ARG A 59 -10.74 -1.66 -10.96
N PHE A 60 -10.59 -2.97 -11.10
CA PHE A 60 -10.28 -3.58 -12.39
C PHE A 60 -11.42 -3.39 -13.39
N SER A 61 -12.66 -3.68 -12.99
CA SER A 61 -13.85 -3.46 -13.82
C SER A 61 -14.08 -1.98 -14.13
N ASN A 62 -13.83 -1.09 -13.17
CA ASN A 62 -13.95 0.35 -13.38
C ASN A 62 -12.85 0.88 -14.31
N GLN A 63 -11.65 0.33 -14.24
CA GLN A 63 -10.53 0.73 -15.09
C GLN A 63 -10.74 0.27 -16.54
N ILE A 64 -11.27 -0.94 -16.75
CA ILE A 64 -11.68 -1.41 -18.06
C ILE A 64 -12.84 -0.57 -18.63
N GLN A 65 -13.81 -0.19 -17.78
CA GLN A 65 -14.91 0.68 -18.19
C GLN A 65 -14.47 2.09 -18.56
N LEU A 66 -13.41 2.61 -17.92
CA LEU A 66 -12.85 3.92 -18.24
C LEU A 66 -12.04 3.91 -19.54
N SER A 67 -11.36 2.81 -19.85
CA SER A 67 -10.66 2.64 -21.16
C SER A 67 -11.62 2.40 -22.31
N GLY A 68 -12.75 1.78 -22.08
CA GLY A 68 -13.81 1.62 -23.08
C GLY A 68 -14.88 2.67 -22.88
N LYS A 69 -14.88 3.73 -23.64
CA LYS A 69 -15.79 4.91 -23.72
C LYS A 69 -17.27 4.73 -23.29
N LEU A 70 -17.56 3.99 -22.23
CA LEU A 70 -18.89 3.85 -21.64
C LEU A 70 -18.95 4.71 -20.38
N LYS A 71 -19.43 5.94 -20.55
CA LYS A 71 -19.81 6.84 -19.46
C LYS A 71 -21.03 6.26 -18.73
N THR A 72 -20.84 5.33 -17.84
CA THR A 72 -21.84 5.03 -16.82
C THR A 72 -21.55 5.87 -15.60
N LYS A 73 -22.51 6.72 -15.22
CA LYS A 73 -22.44 7.56 -14.02
C LYS A 73 -22.13 6.68 -12.80
N PRO A 74 -21.25 7.11 -11.88
CA PRO A 74 -21.01 6.37 -10.66
C PRO A 74 -22.32 6.28 -9.87
N THR A 75 -22.79 5.08 -9.66
CA THR A 75 -23.94 4.80 -8.80
C THR A 75 -23.56 5.17 -7.37
N LYS A 76 -24.14 6.25 -6.87
CA LYS A 76 -24.09 6.69 -5.48
C LYS A 76 -24.90 5.73 -4.61
N ASN A 77 -24.47 4.51 -4.37
CA ASN A 77 -25.07 3.66 -3.36
C ASN A 77 -24.10 2.54 -2.97
N GLN A 78 -23.12 2.90 -2.16
CA GLN A 78 -22.53 1.95 -1.21
C GLN A 78 -22.33 2.68 0.12
N LYS A 79 -23.44 2.88 0.83
CA LYS A 79 -23.44 3.02 2.29
C LYS A 79 -23.20 1.61 2.86
N GLY A 80 -21.96 1.17 2.90
CA GLY A 80 -21.54 -0.04 3.57
C GLY A 80 -20.49 0.32 4.61
N SER A 81 -20.84 0.18 5.88
CA SER A 81 -20.05 0.30 7.10
C SER A 81 -19.01 1.44 7.10
N GLY A 82 -19.18 2.42 7.97
CA GLY A 82 -18.42 3.65 8.10
C GLY A 82 -16.92 3.53 8.48
N VAL A 83 -16.24 2.50 8.00
CA VAL A 83 -14.80 2.32 8.17
C VAL A 83 -14.12 2.84 6.90
N ASN A 84 -13.21 3.80 7.08
CA ASN A 84 -12.38 4.30 6.00
C ASN A 84 -11.62 3.12 5.36
N PRO A 85 -11.73 2.87 4.03
CA PRO A 85 -11.04 1.76 3.36
C PRO A 85 -9.54 1.72 3.62
N VAL A 86 -8.90 2.88 3.72
CA VAL A 86 -7.47 3.00 4.02
C VAL A 86 -7.15 2.46 5.41
N LEU A 87 -7.96 2.78 6.42
CA LEU A 87 -7.77 2.25 7.79
C LEU A 87 -7.98 0.76 7.85
N ARG A 88 -8.92 0.21 7.09
CA ARG A 88 -9.15 -1.24 7.00
C ARG A 88 -7.92 -1.94 6.41
N ASP A 89 -7.37 -1.41 5.33
CA ASP A 89 -6.19 -1.98 4.67
C ASP A 89 -4.97 -1.92 5.58
N TYR A 90 -4.78 -0.83 6.32
CA TYR A 90 -3.74 -0.73 7.34
C TYR A 90 -3.95 -1.72 8.49
N GLY A 91 -5.19 -1.95 8.91
CA GLY A 91 -5.52 -2.93 9.95
C GLY A 91 -5.14 -4.36 9.57
N ILE A 92 -5.46 -4.78 8.35
CA ILE A 92 -5.07 -6.08 7.80
C ILE A 92 -3.55 -6.18 7.70
N GLY A 93 -2.90 -5.17 7.15
CA GLY A 93 -1.44 -5.11 7.06
C GLY A 93 -0.75 -5.18 8.42
N ALA A 94 -1.30 -4.50 9.42
CA ALA A 94 -0.79 -4.54 10.79
C ALA A 94 -0.85 -5.95 11.39
N GLN A 95 -1.94 -6.68 11.18
CA GLN A 95 -2.08 -8.07 11.66
C GLN A 95 -1.07 -9.00 10.99
N ILE A 96 -0.84 -8.84 9.68
CA ILE A 96 0.18 -9.62 8.95
C ILE A 96 1.57 -9.34 9.54
N LEU A 97 1.91 -8.08 9.79
CA LEU A 97 3.21 -7.70 10.35
C LEU A 97 3.40 -8.25 11.77
N LEU A 98 2.38 -8.22 12.61
CA LEU A 98 2.42 -8.79 13.96
C LEU A 98 2.61 -10.32 13.92
N ASP A 99 1.97 -11.00 12.98
CA ASP A 99 2.13 -12.44 12.76
C ASP A 99 3.57 -12.80 12.34
N LEU A 100 4.23 -11.92 11.60
CA LEU A 100 5.65 -12.01 11.26
C LEU A 100 6.59 -11.65 12.43
N GLY A 101 6.05 -11.27 13.59
CA GLY A 101 6.83 -10.87 14.76
C GLY A 101 7.36 -9.43 14.70
N ILE A 102 6.87 -8.61 13.78
CA ILE A 102 7.28 -7.22 13.64
C ILE A 102 6.40 -6.34 14.53
N THR A 103 6.99 -5.71 15.54
CA THR A 103 6.30 -4.80 16.46
C THR A 103 6.74 -3.35 16.30
N GLN A 104 7.93 -3.13 15.78
CA GLN A 104 8.50 -1.80 15.48
C GLN A 104 8.92 -1.78 14.01
N LEU A 105 8.65 -0.67 13.34
CA LEU A 105 8.92 -0.54 11.90
C LEU A 105 9.17 0.91 11.48
N LYS A 106 9.82 1.06 10.33
CA LYS A 106 9.81 2.30 9.55
C LYS A 106 8.76 2.14 8.45
N LEU A 107 7.81 3.06 8.37
CA LEU A 107 6.72 2.97 7.38
C LEU A 107 7.03 3.80 6.15
N MET A 108 7.09 3.14 5.00
CA MET A 108 7.22 3.83 3.71
C MET A 108 5.85 4.25 3.19
N THR A 109 5.60 5.56 3.16
CA THR A 109 4.31 6.12 2.74
C THR A 109 4.40 7.59 2.37
N ASN A 110 3.58 7.99 1.41
CA ASN A 110 3.34 9.40 1.08
C ASN A 110 2.04 9.93 1.70
N THR A 111 1.34 9.09 2.47
CA THR A 111 0.08 9.44 3.13
C THR A 111 0.31 10.39 4.30
N LYS A 112 -0.64 11.30 4.54
CA LYS A 112 -0.56 12.27 5.65
C LYS A 112 -0.58 11.55 7.00
N GLU A 113 0.13 12.11 7.97
CA GLU A 113 0.27 11.56 9.32
C GLU A 113 -1.06 11.32 10.04
N SER A 114 -2.05 12.19 9.83
CA SER A 114 -3.38 12.05 10.43
C SER A 114 -4.10 10.76 10.05
N THR A 115 -3.82 10.21 8.87
CA THR A 115 -4.42 8.95 8.40
C THR A 115 -3.74 7.74 9.03
N ILE A 116 -2.50 7.89 9.47
CA ILE A 116 -1.65 6.79 9.97
C ILE A 116 -1.78 6.60 11.48
N LYS A 117 -2.25 7.61 12.21
CA LYS A 117 -2.41 7.55 13.68
C LYS A 117 -3.24 6.38 14.20
N GLY A 118 -4.09 5.79 13.35
CA GLY A 118 -4.87 4.60 13.71
C GLY A 118 -4.07 3.30 13.79
N ILE A 119 -2.84 3.26 13.25
CA ILE A 119 -2.03 2.04 13.21
C ILE A 119 -1.46 1.70 14.60
N ASP A 120 -1.16 2.67 15.42
CA ASP A 120 -0.67 2.47 16.79
C ASP A 120 -1.67 1.66 17.65
N GLY A 121 -2.96 1.73 17.33
CA GLY A 121 -4.00 0.95 17.97
C GLY A 121 -3.93 -0.56 17.72
N TYR A 122 -3.15 -1.02 16.75
CA TYR A 122 -2.99 -2.44 16.41
C TYR A 122 -1.77 -3.10 17.07
N GLY A 123 -1.04 -2.39 17.93
CA GLY A 123 0.15 -2.92 18.59
C GLY A 123 1.46 -2.75 17.83
N LEU A 124 1.44 -2.01 16.72
CA LEU A 124 2.63 -1.64 15.96
C LEU A 124 3.13 -0.26 16.39
N LYS A 125 4.46 -0.11 16.46
CA LYS A 125 5.10 1.18 16.70
C LYS A 125 5.84 1.63 15.44
N ILE A 126 5.40 2.76 14.88
CA ILE A 126 6.07 3.39 13.75
C ILE A 126 7.16 4.30 14.31
N LEU A 127 8.42 3.97 14.05
CA LEU A 127 9.56 4.76 14.52
C LEU A 127 9.87 5.91 13.57
N GLU A 128 9.67 5.70 12.28
CA GLU A 128 10.00 6.66 11.23
C GLU A 128 9.06 6.52 10.05
N ARG A 129 8.78 7.63 9.37
CA ARG A 129 8.09 7.66 8.08
C ARG A 129 9.10 7.93 6.98
N VAL A 130 9.14 7.04 6.01
CA VAL A 130 10.02 7.16 4.85
C VAL A 130 9.17 7.49 3.62
N PRO A 131 9.41 8.59 2.93
CA PRO A 131 8.67 8.92 1.72
C PRO A 131 9.03 7.94 0.58
N ILE A 132 8.05 7.63 -0.25
CA ILE A 132 8.30 6.89 -1.49
C ILE A 132 8.94 7.88 -2.48
N PRO A 133 10.13 7.58 -3.03
CA PRO A 133 10.75 8.45 -4.01
C PRO A 133 9.82 8.64 -5.22
N LYS A 134 9.71 9.88 -5.66
CA LYS A 134 9.12 10.18 -6.96
C LYS A 134 10.28 10.37 -7.93
N LEU A 135 10.20 9.77 -9.09
CA LEU A 135 11.07 10.15 -10.18
C LEU A 135 10.61 11.54 -10.62
N ASP A 136 11.37 12.54 -10.25
CA ASP A 136 11.25 13.85 -10.87
C ASP A 136 11.63 13.74 -12.35
N ASP A 137 10.87 14.41 -13.16
CA ASP A 137 11.10 14.47 -14.60
C ASP A 137 12.45 15.13 -14.95
#